data_a0eb0ac0d49339a73cec9942027ceacf
#
_entry.id   a0eb0ac0d49339a73cec9942027ceacf
#
_cell.length_a   1.000
_cell.length_b   1.000
_cell.length_c   1.000
_cell.angle_alpha   90.00
_cell.angle_beta   90.00
_cell.angle_gamma   90.00
#
_symmetry.space_group_name_H-M   'P 1'
#
loop_
_entity.id
_entity.type
_entity.pdbx_description
1 polymer ?
#
loop_
_entity_poly.entity_id
_entity_poly.type
_entity_poly.pdbx_seq_one_letter_code
_entity_poly.pdbx_strand_id
1 'polypeptide(L)' 'MERIQRDRLQWKCRRGLLELDLVLSQFLERQAADLSTADLAAFDELLDYPDTELWDVVSGRSDRFDPRLGGIVARLRAT' A
#
# COMPACT_ATOMS: atom_id res chain seq x y z
N MET A 1 7.20 4.36 13.62
CA MET A 1 6.77 5.29 12.56
C MET A 1 6.31 6.59 13.19
N GLU A 2 6.76 7.70 12.67
CA GLU A 2 6.37 9.01 13.18
C GLU A 2 4.91 9.32 12.83
N ARG A 3 4.25 10.10 13.71
CA ARG A 3 2.86 10.48 13.51
C ARG A 3 2.62 11.19 12.17
N ILE A 4 3.51 12.11 11.80
CA ILE A 4 3.39 12.87 10.54
C ILE A 4 3.47 11.92 9.35
N GLN A 5 4.39 10.97 9.37
CA GLN A 5 4.53 9.98 8.32
C GLN A 5 3.29 9.10 8.23
N ARG A 6 2.74 8.68 9.36
CA ARG A 6 1.53 7.87 9.40
C ARG A 6 0.33 8.63 8.84
N ASP A 7 0.16 9.89 9.23
CA ASP A 7 -0.94 10.72 8.74
C ASP A 7 -0.85 10.90 7.22
N ARG A 8 0.37 11.14 6.71
CA ARG A 8 0.61 11.25 5.27
C ARG A 8 0.24 9.96 4.54
N LEU A 9 0.64 8.80 5.06
CA LEU A 9 0.32 7.51 4.47
C LEU A 9 -1.18 7.23 4.52
N GLN A 10 -1.85 7.59 5.61
CA GLN A 10 -3.29 7.46 5.70
C GLN A 10 -4.01 8.26 4.61
N TRP A 11 -3.56 9.48 4.34
CA TRP A 11 -4.10 10.28 3.26
C TRP A 11 -3.90 9.62 1.91
N LYS A 12 -2.74 9.08 1.66
CA LYS A 12 -2.43 8.40 0.41
C LYS A 12 -3.21 7.09 0.23
N CYS A 13 -3.69 6.50 1.32
CA CYS A 13 -4.54 5.31 1.28
C CYS A 13 -5.99 5.62 0.89
N ARG A 14 -6.41 6.87 0.96
CA ARG A 14 -7.78 7.26 0.62
C ARG A 14 -7.91 7.34 -0.90
N ARG A 15 -8.84 6.55 -1.43
CA ARG A 15 -9.02 6.39 -2.88
C ARG A 15 -10.47 6.58 -3.26
N GLY A 16 -10.70 6.92 -4.53
CA GLY A 16 -12.04 6.95 -5.09
C GLY A 16 -12.64 5.56 -5.25
N LEU A 17 -11.80 4.52 -5.31
CA LEU A 17 -12.25 3.13 -5.37
C LEU A 17 -12.36 2.59 -3.95
N LEU A 18 -13.59 2.35 -3.49
CA LEU A 18 -13.87 1.98 -2.11
C LEU A 18 -13.14 0.72 -1.65
N GLU A 19 -13.12 -0.32 -2.47
CA GLU A 19 -12.47 -1.58 -2.12
C GLU A 19 -10.98 -1.38 -1.88
N LEU A 20 -10.33 -0.60 -2.72
CA LEU A 20 -8.91 -0.29 -2.60
C LEU A 20 -8.65 0.55 -1.34
N ASP A 21 -9.49 1.55 -1.09
CA ASP A 21 -9.42 2.39 0.11
C ASP A 21 -9.44 1.52 1.36
N LEU A 22 -10.39 0.60 1.46
CA LEU A 22 -10.54 -0.29 2.61
C LEU A 22 -9.33 -1.20 2.80
N VAL A 23 -8.84 -1.81 1.74
CA VAL A 23 -7.67 -2.71 1.81
C VAL A 23 -6.44 -1.96 2.28
N LEU A 24 -6.15 -0.81 1.68
CA LEU A 24 -4.96 -0.03 2.02
C LEU A 24 -5.03 0.53 3.44
N SER A 25 -6.19 1.04 3.84
CA SER A 25 -6.37 1.62 5.18
C SER A 25 -6.25 0.56 6.26
N GLN A 26 -6.85 -0.61 6.06
CA GLN A 26 -6.75 -1.73 7.00
C GLN A 26 -5.33 -2.26 7.09
N PHE A 27 -4.64 -2.35 5.96
CA PHE A 27 -3.24 -2.79 5.95
C PHE A 27 -2.37 -1.86 6.78
N LEU A 28 -2.50 -0.56 6.56
CA LEU A 28 -1.73 0.43 7.32
C LEU A 28 -2.04 0.34 8.82
N GLU A 29 -3.32 0.23 9.17
CA GLU A 29 -3.74 0.16 10.56
C GLU A 29 -3.21 -1.09 11.27
N ARG A 30 -3.27 -2.24 10.60
CA ARG A 30 -2.92 -3.52 11.21
C ARG A 30 -1.42 -3.83 11.20
N GLN A 31 -0.71 -3.39 10.17
CA GLN A 31 0.66 -3.82 9.95
C GLN A 31 1.71 -2.70 10.03
N ALA A 32 1.31 -1.47 10.24
CA ALA A 32 2.25 -0.34 10.25
C ALA A 32 3.40 -0.54 11.24
N ALA A 33 3.11 -1.11 12.42
CA ALA A 33 4.12 -1.32 13.45
C ALA A 33 5.16 -2.40 13.06
N ASP A 34 4.79 -3.29 12.16
CA ASP A 34 5.67 -4.40 11.72
C ASP A 34 6.46 -4.07 10.47
N LEU A 35 6.22 -2.92 9.85
CA LEU A 35 6.90 -2.53 8.62
C LEU A 35 8.25 -1.89 8.93
N SER A 36 9.28 -2.35 8.24
CA SER A 36 10.60 -1.72 8.29
C SER A 36 10.58 -0.37 7.57
N THR A 37 11.64 0.41 7.75
CA THR A 37 11.79 1.67 7.01
C THR A 37 11.75 1.43 5.50
N ALA A 38 12.37 0.35 5.03
CA ALA A 38 12.36 -0.01 3.61
C ALA A 38 10.96 -0.38 3.14
N ASP A 39 10.19 -1.11 3.96
CA ASP A 39 8.81 -1.47 3.64
C ASP A 39 7.92 -0.24 3.56
N LEU A 40 8.09 0.70 4.48
CA LEU A 40 7.32 1.95 4.47
C LEU A 40 7.61 2.77 3.23
N ALA A 41 8.87 2.84 2.82
CA ALA A 41 9.25 3.55 1.60
C ALA A 41 8.65 2.89 0.36
N ALA A 42 8.66 1.55 0.31
CA ALA A 42 8.07 0.80 -0.79
C ALA A 42 6.54 1.00 -0.84
N PHE A 43 5.89 0.99 0.31
CA PHE A 43 4.45 1.24 0.40
C PHE A 43 4.10 2.64 -0.09
N ASP A 44 4.86 3.64 0.34
CA ASP A 44 4.68 5.02 -0.10
C ASP A 44 4.79 5.14 -1.62
N GLU A 45 5.79 4.51 -2.22
CA GLU A 45 5.97 4.49 -3.68
C GLU A 45 4.80 3.81 -4.39
N LEU A 46 4.35 2.69 -3.85
CA LEU A 46 3.23 1.95 -4.43
C LEU A 46 1.94 2.78 -4.42
N LEU A 47 1.74 3.58 -3.38
CA LEU A 47 0.58 4.46 -3.26
C LEU A 47 0.55 5.58 -4.31
N ASP A 48 1.64 5.82 -5.03
CA ASP A 48 1.66 6.79 -6.13
C ASP A 48 1.07 6.23 -7.43
N TYR A 49 0.77 4.94 -7.48
CA TYR A 49 0.14 4.34 -8.65
C TYR A 49 -1.33 4.80 -8.78
N PRO A 50 -1.83 4.97 -10.00
CA PRO A 50 -3.27 5.26 -10.20
C PRO A 50 -4.15 4.15 -9.63
N ASP A 51 -5.37 4.50 -9.23
CA ASP A 51 -6.29 3.59 -8.55
C ASP A 51 -6.51 2.27 -9.30
N THR A 52 -6.76 2.33 -10.59
CA THR A 52 -7.03 1.13 -11.39
C THR A 52 -5.81 0.22 -11.47
N GLU A 53 -4.64 0.80 -11.71
CA GLU A 53 -3.39 0.04 -11.75
C GLU A 53 -3.06 -0.56 -10.39
N LEU A 54 -3.21 0.23 -9.33
CA LEU A 54 -2.94 -0.21 -7.97
C LEU A 54 -3.88 -1.34 -7.57
N TRP A 55 -5.15 -1.23 -7.90
CA TRP A 55 -6.12 -2.29 -7.61
C TRP A 55 -5.78 -3.59 -8.34
N ASP A 56 -5.39 -3.50 -9.60
CA ASP A 56 -4.99 -4.68 -10.37
C ASP A 56 -3.77 -5.36 -9.74
N VAL A 57 -2.81 -4.60 -9.25
CA VAL A 57 -1.64 -5.14 -8.56
C VAL A 57 -2.03 -5.77 -7.23
N VAL A 58 -2.79 -5.07 -6.40
CA VAL A 58 -3.19 -5.55 -5.07
C VAL A 58 -4.10 -6.77 -5.15
N SER A 59 -4.99 -6.81 -6.14
CA SER A 59 -5.91 -7.93 -6.33
C SER A 59 -5.26 -9.16 -7.00
N GLY A 60 -4.03 -9.02 -7.47
CA GLY A 60 -3.30 -10.10 -8.10
C GLY A 60 -3.57 -10.26 -9.60
N ARG A 61 -4.31 -9.34 -10.20
CA ARG A 61 -4.62 -9.38 -11.63
C ARG A 61 -3.45 -8.97 -12.51
N SER A 62 -2.52 -8.19 -11.97
CA SER A 62 -1.38 -7.66 -12.71
C SER A 62 -0.13 -7.71 -11.85
N ASP A 63 0.99 -8.01 -12.48
CA ASP A 63 2.31 -7.94 -11.85
C ASP A 63 3.12 -6.76 -12.40
N ARG A 64 2.44 -5.76 -12.94
CA ARG A 64 3.09 -4.56 -13.48
C ARG A 64 3.41 -3.57 -12.38
N PHE A 65 4.47 -3.86 -11.65
CA PHE A 65 5.02 -2.96 -10.64
C PHE A 65 6.53 -3.11 -10.61
N ASP A 66 7.20 -2.13 -10.02
CA ASP A 66 8.65 -2.19 -9.88
C ASP A 66 9.03 -3.40 -9.02
N PRO A 67 9.97 -4.25 -9.47
CA PRO A 67 10.38 -5.44 -8.70
C PRO A 67 10.80 -5.13 -7.25
N ARG A 68 11.28 -3.93 -6.97
CA ARG A 68 11.62 -3.51 -5.61
C ARG A 68 10.41 -3.47 -4.68
N LEU A 69 9.22 -3.37 -5.23
CA LEU A 69 7.97 -3.30 -4.46
C LEU A 69 7.36 -4.69 -4.22
N GLY A 70 7.99 -5.74 -4.72
CA GLY A 70 7.44 -7.11 -4.62
C GLY A 70 7.14 -7.56 -3.21
N GLY A 71 8.00 -7.22 -2.24
CA GLY A 71 7.79 -7.59 -0.84
C GLY A 71 6.53 -6.97 -0.25
N ILE A 72 6.31 -5.68 -0.49
CA ILE A 72 5.12 -5.01 0.04
C ILE A 72 3.85 -5.45 -0.69
N VAL A 73 3.94 -5.70 -2.00
CA VAL A 73 2.82 -6.23 -2.77
C VAL A 73 2.39 -7.59 -2.24
N ALA A 74 3.34 -8.46 -1.94
CA ALA A 74 3.05 -9.79 -1.37
C ALA A 74 2.33 -9.67 -0.03
N ARG A 75 2.74 -8.74 0.83
CA ARG A 75 2.09 -8.50 2.12
C ARG A 75 0.66 -7.99 1.94
N LEU A 76 0.45 -7.08 1.00
CA LEU A 76 -0.89 -6.57 0.70
C LEU A 76 -1.82 -7.67 0.19
N ARG A 77 -1.31 -8.54 -0.68
CA ARG A 77 -2.10 -9.66 -1.22
C ARG A 77 -2.45 -10.70 -0.16
N ALA A 78 -1.67 -10.77 0.91
CA ALA A 78 -1.88 -11.73 2.01
C ALA A 78 -2.89 -11.25 3.06
N THR A 79 -3.33 -10.01 2.99
CA THR A 79 -4.28 -9.46 3.97
C THR A 79 -5.74 -9.79 3.65
#